data_140ea6917c8a7a0315d24beedb640226
#
_entry.id   140ea6917c8a7a0315d24beedb640226
#
_cell.length_a   1.000
_cell.length_b   1.000
_cell.length_c   1.000
_cell.angle_alpha   90.00
_cell.angle_beta   90.00
_cell.angle_gamma   90.00
#
_symmetry.space_group_name_H-M   'P 1'
#
loop_
_entity.id
_entity.type
_entity.pdbx_description
1 polymer ?
#
loop_
_entity_poly.entity_id
_entity_poly.type
_entity_poly.pdbx_seq_one_letter_code
_entity_poly.pdbx_strand_id
1 'polypeptide(L)'
;MTTDPRHIRISDYDYPLPDDRIAQDPCSPRDAAKLLVWERGTLRDLGVCDAPDVVNGWGPYRLVVNEARVVPARIFMPRPSGEGHFELFYLDAEGLSVEQAMAETSVLSAWCKVRPSKKWKDGVVLAHSCGLTASRLAQRDGVSLVEFRWSTGQTWAQILGDVGRIPLPPYMHRADTEADRDRYQSVFARHEGSVAAPTASLHWTPELMDRWRKVCADTQAVTLDVGAGTFQPVSADAVGDHHMHAEEVVVSQRVIEALADGMPVLAMGTTAARTLESLYWWALDWQLSGTMPRFVDQWAPYSELLIDGSTPQGVELLVAGSSAQAAELAVNGSSEQGQAAAGSDSLDPEVCALFAWAAQELAKHGQDVVSFRTALIIAPGYSFQVVKALITNFHQPQSTLLLLIAAGLGSAWRELYEHALASDYRFLSYGDANLYRF
;
A
#
# COMPACT_ATOMS: atom_id res chain seq x y z
N MET A 1 17.22 15.88 -17.30
CA MET A 1 18.08 14.91 -16.57
C MET A 1 17.20 14.35 -15.46
N THR A 2 16.76 13.12 -15.58
CA THR A 2 16.08 12.38 -14.50
C THR A 2 17.11 12.13 -13.42
N THR A 3 16.97 12.80 -12.29
CA THR A 3 17.88 12.60 -11.14
C THR A 3 17.56 11.22 -10.56
N ASP A 4 18.57 10.37 -10.37
CA ASP A 4 18.41 9.08 -9.72
C ASP A 4 17.70 9.30 -8.36
N PRO A 5 16.52 8.69 -8.13
CA PRO A 5 15.73 8.92 -6.92
C PRO A 5 16.47 8.51 -5.64
N ARG A 6 17.51 7.69 -5.72
CA ARG A 6 18.36 7.35 -4.57
C ARG A 6 19.08 8.54 -3.97
N HIS A 7 19.34 9.59 -4.77
CA HIS A 7 19.99 10.82 -4.32
C HIS A 7 19.00 11.88 -3.78
N ILE A 8 17.71 11.60 -3.81
CA ILE A 8 16.70 12.50 -3.25
C ILE A 8 16.89 12.58 -1.74
N ARG A 9 16.99 13.80 -1.21
CA ARG A 9 16.98 14.03 0.23
C ARG A 9 15.54 14.04 0.71
N ILE A 10 15.24 13.26 1.73
CA ILE A 10 13.87 13.18 2.25
C ILE A 10 13.40 14.52 2.82
N SER A 11 14.33 15.35 3.34
CA SER A 11 14.05 16.70 3.82
C SER A 11 13.52 17.65 2.74
N ASP A 12 13.74 17.37 1.47
CA ASP A 12 13.20 18.16 0.37
C ASP A 12 11.68 17.93 0.20
N TYR A 13 11.13 16.91 0.87
CA TYR A 13 9.71 16.56 0.92
C TYR A 13 9.12 16.81 2.31
N ASP A 14 9.55 17.89 2.93
CA ASP A 14 9.03 18.38 4.19
C ASP A 14 8.01 19.50 3.98
N TYR A 15 7.05 19.60 4.90
CA TYR A 15 6.10 20.69 4.99
C TYR A 15 5.59 20.81 6.44
N PRO A 16 5.18 22.00 6.90
CA PRO A 16 4.68 22.17 8.27
C PRO A 16 3.28 21.53 8.39
N LEU A 17 3.17 20.42 9.11
CA LEU A 17 1.90 19.78 9.45
C LEU A 17 1.58 20.03 10.92
N PRO A 18 0.66 20.97 11.27
CA PRO A 18 0.23 21.20 12.64
C PRO A 18 -0.58 20.01 13.19
N ASP A 19 -0.42 19.70 14.47
CA ASP A 19 -1.09 18.57 15.13
C ASP A 19 -2.63 18.67 15.08
N ASP A 20 -3.18 19.89 15.12
CA ASP A 20 -4.61 20.17 15.03
C ASP A 20 -5.21 19.89 13.64
N ARG A 21 -4.37 19.74 12.62
CA ARG A 21 -4.78 19.32 11.29
C ARG A 21 -4.87 17.79 11.15
N ILE A 22 -4.30 17.02 12.07
CA ILE A 22 -4.36 15.56 12.06
C ILE A 22 -5.72 15.10 12.58
N ALA A 23 -6.53 14.52 11.70
CA ALA A 23 -7.86 14.05 12.04
C ALA A 23 -7.81 12.89 13.04
N GLN A 24 -8.40 13.07 14.21
CA GLN A 24 -8.48 12.04 15.24
C GLN A 24 -9.69 11.11 15.05
N ASP A 25 -10.76 11.63 14.42
CA ASP A 25 -12.00 10.92 14.14
C ASP A 25 -12.45 11.16 12.70
N PRO A 26 -13.12 10.18 12.06
CA PRO A 26 -13.66 10.36 10.72
C PRO A 26 -14.83 11.36 10.71
N CYS A 27 -15.13 11.93 9.55
CA CYS A 27 -16.38 12.66 9.33
C CYS A 27 -17.60 11.79 9.59
N SER A 28 -18.73 12.44 9.92
CA SER A 28 -20.02 11.78 10.03
C SER A 28 -21.07 12.63 9.27
N PRO A 29 -21.62 12.13 8.17
CA PRO A 29 -21.29 10.87 7.50
C PRO A 29 -19.85 10.87 6.92
N ARG A 30 -19.32 9.67 6.57
CA ARG A 30 -17.93 9.51 6.11
C ARG A 30 -17.62 10.28 4.83
N ASP A 31 -18.60 10.33 3.91
CA ASP A 31 -18.53 11.00 2.61
C ASP A 31 -18.74 12.54 2.67
N ALA A 32 -18.97 13.08 3.86
CA ALA A 32 -18.94 14.53 4.10
C ALA A 32 -17.51 15.12 4.19
N ALA A 33 -16.47 14.28 4.08
CA ALA A 33 -15.09 14.74 4.01
C ALA A 33 -14.87 15.62 2.77
N LYS A 34 -13.94 16.57 2.86
CA LYS A 34 -13.54 17.40 1.72
C LYS A 34 -12.75 16.58 0.69
N LEU A 35 -12.82 17.01 -0.56
CA LEU A 35 -12.08 16.45 -1.69
C LEU A 35 -11.34 17.56 -2.42
N LEU A 36 -10.01 17.50 -2.40
CA LEU A 36 -9.18 18.33 -3.25
C LEU A 36 -9.01 17.64 -4.60
N VAL A 37 -9.48 18.25 -5.67
CA VAL A 37 -9.35 17.74 -7.04
C VAL A 37 -8.26 18.50 -7.77
N TRP A 38 -7.27 17.76 -8.30
CA TRP A 38 -6.27 18.27 -9.21
C TRP A 38 -6.37 17.56 -10.54
N GLU A 39 -6.67 18.31 -11.56
CA GLU A 39 -6.82 17.82 -12.91
C GLU A 39 -6.01 18.68 -13.88
N ARG A 40 -4.88 18.15 -14.37
CA ARG A 40 -4.05 18.77 -15.41
C ARG A 40 -3.79 20.26 -15.18
N GLY A 41 -3.40 20.64 -13.96
CA GLY A 41 -3.10 22.03 -13.60
C GLY A 41 -4.29 22.84 -13.05
N THR A 42 -5.47 22.25 -12.96
CA THR A 42 -6.66 22.89 -12.39
C THR A 42 -6.98 22.33 -11.01
N LEU A 43 -7.05 23.20 -10.01
CA LEU A 43 -7.42 22.87 -8.63
C LEU A 43 -8.89 23.22 -8.37
N ARG A 44 -9.60 22.34 -7.68
CA ARG A 44 -10.98 22.54 -7.20
C ARG A 44 -11.15 21.95 -5.80
N ASP A 45 -11.92 22.66 -4.97
CA ASP A 45 -12.37 22.17 -3.65
C ASP A 45 -13.80 21.66 -3.75
N LEU A 46 -14.03 20.40 -3.41
CA LEU A 46 -15.30 19.67 -3.49
C LEU A 46 -15.50 18.82 -2.23
N GLY A 47 -16.57 18.04 -2.20
CA GLY A 47 -16.79 16.96 -1.23
C GLY A 47 -16.44 15.58 -1.81
N VAL A 48 -16.13 14.63 -0.95
CA VAL A 48 -15.91 13.23 -1.39
C VAL A 48 -17.15 12.67 -2.09
N CYS A 49 -18.34 13.11 -1.69
CA CYS A 49 -19.58 12.75 -2.35
C CYS A 49 -19.65 13.17 -3.83
N ASP A 50 -18.84 14.15 -4.27
CA ASP A 50 -18.83 14.65 -5.66
C ASP A 50 -17.86 13.85 -6.55
N ALA A 51 -17.00 13.00 -5.98
CA ALA A 51 -16.00 12.25 -6.72
C ALA A 51 -16.55 11.43 -7.92
N PRO A 52 -17.71 10.75 -7.81
CA PRO A 52 -18.28 10.04 -8.96
C PRO A 52 -18.60 10.97 -10.13
N ASP A 53 -19.12 12.16 -9.86
CA ASP A 53 -19.51 13.12 -10.92
C ASP A 53 -18.28 13.71 -11.61
N VAL A 54 -17.20 13.95 -10.85
CA VAL A 54 -15.91 14.39 -11.40
C VAL A 54 -15.36 13.35 -12.37
N VAL A 55 -15.29 12.09 -11.94
CA VAL A 55 -14.73 10.99 -12.76
C VAL A 55 -15.63 10.68 -13.96
N ASN A 56 -16.95 10.78 -13.81
CA ASN A 56 -17.87 10.65 -14.94
C ASN A 56 -17.58 11.68 -16.04
N GLY A 57 -17.18 12.89 -15.66
CA GLY A 57 -16.75 13.92 -16.60
C GLY A 57 -15.46 13.60 -17.36
N TRP A 58 -14.65 12.66 -16.89
CA TRP A 58 -13.42 12.24 -17.56
C TRP A 58 -13.61 11.15 -18.62
N GLY A 59 -14.77 10.47 -18.60
CA GLY A 59 -15.06 9.31 -19.43
C GLY A 59 -14.93 7.98 -18.66
N PRO A 60 -14.86 6.85 -19.38
CA PRO A 60 -14.81 5.53 -18.74
C PRO A 60 -13.46 5.30 -18.05
N TYR A 61 -13.50 5.02 -16.76
CA TYR A 61 -12.36 4.63 -15.93
C TYR A 61 -12.63 3.28 -15.25
N ARG A 62 -11.59 2.48 -15.10
CA ARG A 62 -11.57 1.33 -14.20
C ARG A 62 -11.12 1.78 -12.82
N LEU A 63 -11.96 1.55 -11.81
CA LEU A 63 -11.59 1.73 -10.42
C LEU A 63 -10.88 0.48 -9.89
N VAL A 64 -9.71 0.65 -9.30
CA VAL A 64 -9.03 -0.46 -8.60
C VAL A 64 -8.89 -0.11 -7.12
N VAL A 65 -9.37 -1.01 -6.27
CA VAL A 65 -9.42 -0.84 -4.80
C VAL A 65 -8.55 -1.89 -4.11
N ASN A 66 -8.04 -1.57 -2.93
CA ASN A 66 -7.43 -2.56 -2.04
C ASN A 66 -8.52 -3.13 -1.10
N GLU A 67 -8.76 -4.44 -1.15
CA GLU A 67 -9.77 -5.13 -0.34
C GLU A 67 -9.22 -5.80 0.93
N ALA A 68 -7.97 -5.48 1.30
CA ALA A 68 -7.39 -5.96 2.54
C ALA A 68 -8.18 -5.48 3.76
N ARG A 69 -8.44 -6.40 4.70
CA ARG A 69 -9.17 -6.17 5.94
C ARG A 69 -8.21 -6.05 7.11
N VAL A 70 -8.39 -4.99 7.91
CA VAL A 70 -7.58 -4.79 9.11
C VAL A 70 -7.93 -5.83 10.16
N VAL A 71 -6.91 -6.50 10.67
CA VAL A 71 -7.04 -7.39 11.83
C VAL A 71 -6.72 -6.64 13.13
N PRO A 72 -7.38 -6.97 14.26
CA PRO A 72 -7.07 -6.38 15.56
C PRO A 72 -5.72 -6.87 16.08
N ALA A 73 -4.63 -6.41 15.49
CA ALA A 73 -3.27 -6.94 15.67
C ALA A 73 -2.60 -6.60 17.01
N ARG A 74 -3.23 -5.78 17.87
CA ARG A 74 -2.67 -5.37 19.17
C ARG A 74 -3.26 -6.21 20.31
N ILE A 75 -2.49 -7.16 20.83
CA ILE A 75 -2.91 -8.09 21.88
C ILE A 75 -2.36 -7.62 23.23
N PHE A 76 -3.21 -7.50 24.24
CA PHE A 76 -2.83 -7.09 25.58
C PHE A 76 -2.81 -8.30 26.52
N MET A 77 -1.62 -8.85 26.79
CA MET A 77 -1.43 -10.00 27.64
C MET A 77 -1.18 -9.56 29.09
N PRO A 78 -1.97 -10.04 30.08
CA PRO A 78 -1.74 -9.73 31.50
C PRO A 78 -0.32 -10.12 31.94
N ARG A 79 0.26 -9.33 32.83
CA ARG A 79 1.54 -9.71 33.46
C ARG A 79 1.32 -10.76 34.54
N PRO A 80 2.26 -11.71 34.71
CA PRO A 80 2.19 -12.69 35.81
C PRO A 80 2.17 -12.06 37.19
N SER A 81 2.67 -10.84 37.38
CA SER A 81 2.58 -10.09 38.63
C SER A 81 1.17 -9.63 39.00
N GLY A 82 0.21 -9.74 38.08
CA GLY A 82 -1.15 -9.21 38.25
C GLY A 82 -1.32 -7.71 37.99
N GLU A 83 -0.23 -6.97 37.86
CA GLU A 83 -0.28 -5.52 37.61
C GLU A 83 0.16 -5.18 36.17
N GLY A 84 -0.76 -4.59 35.38
CA GLY A 84 -0.53 -4.15 34.00
C GLY A 84 -0.47 -5.29 33.00
N HIS A 85 -0.07 -4.97 31.81
CA HIS A 85 -0.03 -5.89 30.66
C HIS A 85 1.24 -5.72 29.84
N PHE A 86 1.49 -6.68 28.96
CA PHE A 86 2.35 -6.57 27.81
C PHE A 86 1.48 -6.33 26.58
N GLU A 87 1.85 -5.38 25.75
CA GLU A 87 1.30 -5.19 24.42
C GLU A 87 2.15 -6.01 23.45
N LEU A 88 1.54 -6.98 22.78
CA LEU A 88 2.11 -7.75 21.70
C LEU A 88 1.44 -7.27 20.40
N PHE A 89 2.19 -6.56 19.59
CA PHE A 89 1.72 -6.10 18.29
C PHE A 89 2.16 -7.10 17.23
N TYR A 90 1.22 -7.90 16.77
CA TYR A 90 1.41 -8.87 15.69
C TYR A 90 1.84 -8.16 14.41
N LEU A 91 2.89 -8.63 13.76
CA LEU A 91 3.44 -8.05 12.54
C LEU A 91 3.31 -9.02 11.37
N ASP A 92 3.89 -10.23 11.51
CA ASP A 92 3.98 -11.22 10.44
C ASP A 92 4.18 -12.62 11.05
N ALA A 93 3.66 -13.66 10.42
CA ALA A 93 3.86 -15.04 10.82
C ALA A 93 5.20 -15.57 10.30
N GLU A 94 5.86 -16.40 11.10
CA GLU A 94 7.12 -17.01 10.69
C GLU A 94 6.86 -18.17 9.71
N GLY A 95 7.30 -17.99 8.46
CA GLY A 95 7.28 -19.06 7.45
C GLY A 95 5.90 -19.41 6.85
N LEU A 96 4.86 -18.61 7.10
CA LEU A 96 3.52 -18.80 6.56
C LEU A 96 3.11 -17.59 5.73
N SER A 97 2.25 -17.80 4.72
CA SER A 97 1.52 -16.69 4.10
C SER A 97 0.50 -16.11 5.08
N VAL A 98 0.03 -14.90 4.81
CA VAL A 98 -1.00 -14.24 5.63
C VAL A 98 -2.26 -15.10 5.74
N GLU A 99 -2.72 -15.66 4.62
CA GLU A 99 -3.90 -16.54 4.59
C GLU A 99 -3.70 -17.79 5.44
N GLN A 100 -2.54 -18.46 5.31
CA GLN A 100 -2.21 -19.64 6.12
C GLN A 100 -2.17 -19.29 7.61
N ALA A 101 -1.52 -18.20 7.98
CA ALA A 101 -1.42 -17.75 9.36
C ALA A 101 -2.81 -17.47 9.97
N MET A 102 -3.68 -16.77 9.24
CA MET A 102 -5.03 -16.45 9.73
C MET A 102 -5.91 -17.69 9.91
N ALA A 103 -5.65 -18.76 9.16
CA ALA A 103 -6.37 -20.04 9.25
C ALA A 103 -5.86 -21.00 10.33
N GLU A 104 -4.69 -20.75 10.94
CA GLU A 104 -4.15 -21.60 12.00
C GLU A 104 -5.10 -21.72 13.20
N THR A 105 -5.20 -22.93 13.80
CA THR A 105 -6.24 -23.23 14.80
C THR A 105 -5.72 -23.61 16.18
N SER A 106 -4.41 -23.70 16.39
CA SER A 106 -3.86 -24.17 17.67
C SER A 106 -2.52 -23.55 18.07
N VAL A 107 -1.64 -23.29 17.12
CA VAL A 107 -0.30 -22.76 17.37
C VAL A 107 0.15 -21.87 16.23
N LEU A 108 0.76 -20.74 16.55
CA LEU A 108 1.35 -19.82 15.57
C LEU A 108 2.62 -19.20 16.15
N SER A 109 3.71 -19.24 15.37
CA SER A 109 4.89 -18.42 15.64
C SER A 109 4.86 -17.16 14.81
N ALA A 110 4.97 -16.01 15.46
CA ALA A 110 4.86 -14.73 14.77
C ALA A 110 5.84 -13.69 15.33
N TRP A 111 6.32 -12.83 14.44
CA TRP A 111 7.08 -11.66 14.82
C TRP A 111 6.17 -10.60 15.39
N CYS A 112 6.52 -10.10 16.57
CA CYS A 112 5.73 -9.11 17.29
C CYS A 112 6.59 -7.97 17.81
N LYS A 113 6.07 -6.75 17.75
CA LYS A 113 6.61 -5.62 18.51
C LYS A 113 6.07 -5.70 19.94
N VAL A 114 6.94 -5.80 20.94
CA VAL A 114 6.53 -6.02 22.33
C VAL A 114 6.80 -4.79 23.18
N ARG A 115 5.81 -4.35 23.98
CA ARG A 115 5.95 -3.22 24.93
C ARG A 115 5.39 -3.59 26.31
N PRO A 116 6.15 -3.35 27.36
CA PRO A 116 7.57 -3.03 27.45
C PRO A 116 8.45 -4.29 27.32
N SER A 117 9.19 -4.44 26.21
CA SER A 117 9.93 -5.66 25.89
C SER A 117 10.94 -6.09 26.97
N LYS A 118 11.68 -5.15 27.57
CA LYS A 118 12.70 -5.42 28.62
C LYS A 118 12.13 -6.07 29.88
N LYS A 119 10.83 -5.90 30.16
CA LYS A 119 10.18 -6.47 31.35
C LYS A 119 9.70 -7.91 31.14
N TRP A 120 9.55 -8.37 29.91
CA TRP A 120 9.22 -9.77 29.63
C TRP A 120 10.50 -10.61 29.66
N LYS A 121 10.66 -11.42 30.71
CA LYS A 121 11.84 -12.27 30.89
C LYS A 121 11.69 -13.54 30.07
N ASP A 122 12.84 -14.10 29.63
CA ASP A 122 12.87 -15.36 28.91
C ASP A 122 12.34 -16.50 29.77
N GLY A 123 11.64 -17.44 29.14
CA GLY A 123 10.99 -18.56 29.81
C GLY A 123 9.67 -18.24 30.53
N VAL A 124 9.26 -16.97 30.58
CA VAL A 124 7.95 -16.57 31.15
C VAL A 124 6.86 -16.73 30.10
N VAL A 125 5.87 -17.59 30.42
CA VAL A 125 4.66 -17.77 29.61
C VAL A 125 3.61 -16.76 30.07
N LEU A 126 3.08 -15.98 29.10
CA LEU A 126 1.94 -15.11 29.36
C LEU A 126 0.64 -15.87 29.07
N ALA A 127 -0.40 -15.62 29.87
CA ALA A 127 -1.70 -16.24 29.69
C ALA A 127 -2.81 -15.18 29.68
N HIS A 128 -3.73 -15.33 28.74
CA HIS A 128 -4.95 -14.54 28.61
C HIS A 128 -6.15 -15.36 29.12
N SER A 129 -7.18 -14.67 29.61
CA SER A 129 -8.39 -15.33 30.19
C SER A 129 -9.17 -16.20 29.21
N CYS A 130 -9.04 -15.97 27.90
CA CYS A 130 -9.65 -16.80 26.84
C CYS A 130 -8.89 -18.10 26.54
N GLY A 131 -7.80 -18.42 27.28
CA GLY A 131 -6.98 -19.60 27.05
C GLY A 131 -5.83 -19.41 26.06
N LEU A 132 -5.64 -18.22 25.49
CA LEU A 132 -4.47 -17.90 24.70
C LEU A 132 -3.23 -17.79 25.59
N THR A 133 -2.13 -18.43 25.18
CA THR A 133 -0.82 -18.27 25.81
C THR A 133 0.19 -17.73 24.82
N ALA A 134 1.22 -17.04 25.33
CA ALA A 134 2.30 -16.50 24.53
C ALA A 134 3.66 -16.75 25.19
N SER A 135 4.61 -17.25 24.41
CA SER A 135 5.99 -17.53 24.82
C SER A 135 6.96 -16.86 23.88
N ARG A 136 7.99 -16.17 24.41
CA ARG A 136 9.04 -15.58 23.56
C ARG A 136 10.03 -16.67 23.18
N LEU A 137 10.25 -16.86 21.87
CA LEU A 137 11.22 -17.80 21.31
C LEU A 137 12.56 -17.14 21.01
N ALA A 138 12.54 -15.93 20.46
CA ALA A 138 13.72 -15.18 20.04
C ALA A 138 13.47 -13.66 20.08
N GLN A 139 14.55 -12.89 19.99
CA GLN A 139 14.47 -11.42 19.83
C GLN A 139 15.58 -10.96 18.88
N ARG A 140 15.22 -10.10 17.93
CA ARG A 140 16.16 -9.42 17.02
C ARG A 140 15.59 -8.05 16.62
N ASP A 141 16.46 -7.08 16.40
CA ASP A 141 16.10 -5.76 15.81
C ASP A 141 14.87 -5.08 16.44
N GLY A 142 14.70 -5.22 17.76
CA GLY A 142 13.59 -4.61 18.50
C GLY A 142 12.25 -5.35 18.39
N VAL A 143 12.18 -6.47 17.66
CA VAL A 143 11.02 -7.36 17.57
C VAL A 143 11.31 -8.69 18.25
N SER A 144 10.25 -9.39 18.65
CA SER A 144 10.32 -10.71 19.29
C SER A 144 9.59 -11.73 18.44
N LEU A 145 10.18 -12.91 18.24
CA LEU A 145 9.46 -14.08 17.77
C LEU A 145 8.67 -14.65 18.95
N VAL A 146 7.36 -14.70 18.82
CA VAL A 146 6.42 -15.14 19.86
C VAL A 146 5.65 -16.36 19.37
N GLU A 147 5.67 -17.44 20.14
CA GLU A 147 4.80 -18.57 19.93
C GLU A 147 3.49 -18.36 20.70
N PHE A 148 2.39 -18.33 19.97
CA PHE A 148 1.04 -18.31 20.50
C PHE A 148 0.47 -19.72 20.49
N ARG A 149 -0.23 -20.13 21.58
CA ARG A 149 -0.93 -21.40 21.67
C ARG A 149 -2.32 -21.20 22.24
N TRP A 150 -3.29 -21.90 21.69
CA TRP A 150 -4.69 -21.91 22.15
C TRP A 150 -5.33 -23.28 21.85
N SER A 151 -6.42 -23.60 22.53
CA SER A 151 -7.11 -24.87 22.38
C SER A 151 -8.62 -24.74 22.17
N THR A 152 -9.07 -23.55 21.77
CA THR A 152 -10.51 -23.26 21.58
C THR A 152 -11.06 -23.77 20.23
N GLY A 153 -10.20 -24.22 19.32
CA GLY A 153 -10.56 -24.60 17.95
C GLY A 153 -10.86 -23.43 17.03
N GLN A 154 -10.74 -22.19 17.51
CA GLN A 154 -10.87 -20.98 16.72
C GLN A 154 -9.66 -20.79 15.81
N THR A 155 -9.86 -20.10 14.67
CA THR A 155 -8.75 -19.65 13.82
C THR A 155 -8.01 -18.50 14.48
N TRP A 156 -6.75 -18.25 14.04
CA TRP A 156 -5.99 -17.10 14.52
C TRP A 156 -6.72 -15.79 14.29
N ALA A 157 -7.37 -15.62 13.11
CA ALA A 157 -8.20 -14.46 12.83
C ALA A 157 -9.32 -14.26 13.86
N GLN A 158 -9.98 -15.35 14.29
CA GLN A 158 -11.01 -15.31 15.34
C GLN A 158 -10.41 -14.96 16.71
N ILE A 159 -9.26 -15.53 17.06
CA ILE A 159 -8.53 -15.17 18.28
C ILE A 159 -8.20 -13.67 18.29
N LEU A 160 -7.64 -13.14 17.19
CA LEU A 160 -7.37 -11.71 17.07
C LEU A 160 -8.67 -10.88 17.20
N GLY A 161 -9.76 -11.34 16.62
CA GLY A 161 -11.08 -10.71 16.74
C GLY A 161 -11.56 -10.57 18.18
N ASP A 162 -11.34 -11.60 19.00
CA ASP A 162 -11.81 -11.65 20.38
C ASP A 162 -10.93 -10.87 21.37
N VAL A 163 -9.60 -10.97 21.24
CA VAL A 163 -8.66 -10.41 22.24
C VAL A 163 -7.91 -9.19 21.75
N GLY A 164 -7.88 -8.97 20.43
CA GLY A 164 -7.10 -7.92 19.81
C GLY A 164 -7.81 -6.57 19.81
N ARG A 165 -7.00 -5.54 19.60
CA ARG A 165 -7.43 -4.15 19.39
C ARG A 165 -6.95 -3.63 18.06
N ILE A 166 -7.70 -2.67 17.52
CA ILE A 166 -7.37 -2.06 16.22
C ILE A 166 -6.05 -1.30 16.32
N PRO A 167 -5.10 -1.54 15.41
CA PRO A 167 -3.80 -0.88 15.40
C PRO A 167 -3.90 0.51 14.75
N LEU A 168 -4.45 1.47 15.47
CA LEU A 168 -4.47 2.86 14.99
C LEU A 168 -3.03 3.38 14.80
N PRO A 169 -2.80 4.21 13.77
CA PRO A 169 -1.51 4.83 13.53
C PRO A 169 -1.03 5.68 14.71
N PRO A 170 0.29 5.74 14.98
CA PRO A 170 0.84 6.46 16.14
C PRO A 170 0.49 7.94 16.19
N TYR A 171 0.30 8.61 15.05
CA TYR A 171 -0.04 10.03 14.97
C TYR A 171 -1.48 10.36 15.41
N MET A 172 -2.32 9.36 15.66
CA MET A 172 -3.66 9.57 16.21
C MET A 172 -3.63 9.84 17.72
N HIS A 173 -2.50 9.65 18.41
CA HIS A 173 -2.28 9.97 19.83
C HIS A 173 -3.41 9.58 20.79
N ARG A 174 -4.24 8.59 20.42
CA ARG A 174 -5.33 8.05 21.24
C ARG A 174 -5.37 6.53 21.20
N ALA A 175 -6.02 5.94 22.18
CA ALA A 175 -6.37 4.53 22.14
C ALA A 175 -7.51 4.29 21.14
N ASP A 176 -7.60 3.06 20.63
CA ASP A 176 -8.74 2.60 19.85
C ASP A 176 -10.00 2.51 20.72
N THR A 177 -11.15 2.70 20.09
CA THR A 177 -12.48 2.53 20.67
C THR A 177 -13.20 1.40 19.95
N GLU A 178 -14.32 0.91 20.52
CA GLU A 178 -15.13 -0.09 19.83
C GLU A 178 -15.62 0.39 18.46
N ALA A 179 -15.88 1.68 18.33
CA ALA A 179 -16.29 2.26 17.04
C ALA A 179 -15.19 2.16 15.96
N ASP A 180 -13.90 2.10 16.32
CA ASP A 180 -12.81 1.97 15.35
C ASP A 180 -12.80 0.58 14.68
N ARG A 181 -13.41 -0.45 15.28
CA ARG A 181 -13.56 -1.76 14.64
C ARG A 181 -14.32 -1.67 13.32
N ASP A 182 -15.34 -0.80 13.26
CA ASP A 182 -16.12 -0.55 12.04
C ASP A 182 -15.60 0.67 11.26
N ARG A 183 -15.13 1.70 11.96
CA ARG A 183 -14.74 2.96 11.31
C ARG A 183 -13.36 2.92 10.68
N TYR A 184 -12.42 2.11 11.21
CA TYR A 184 -11.11 1.89 10.62
C TYR A 184 -11.10 0.69 9.67
N GLN A 185 -12.22 0.49 8.95
CA GLN A 185 -12.40 -0.53 7.91
C GLN A 185 -12.97 0.10 6.64
N SER A 186 -12.47 -0.38 5.51
CA SER A 186 -13.00 -0.05 4.19
C SER A 186 -14.32 -0.79 3.92
N VAL A 187 -15.21 -0.19 3.13
CA VAL A 187 -16.39 -0.88 2.57
C VAL A 187 -16.01 -2.03 1.62
N PHE A 188 -14.76 -2.07 1.16
CA PHE A 188 -14.21 -3.10 0.29
C PHE A 188 -13.54 -4.24 1.05
N ALA A 189 -13.32 -4.11 2.37
CA ALA A 189 -12.56 -5.05 3.17
C ALA A 189 -13.15 -6.46 3.14
N ARG A 190 -12.38 -7.45 2.65
CA ARG A 190 -12.77 -8.86 2.52
C ARG A 190 -11.75 -9.82 3.10
N HIS A 191 -10.46 -9.66 2.74
CA HIS A 191 -9.39 -10.58 3.12
C HIS A 191 -8.68 -10.09 4.37
N GLU A 192 -8.78 -10.87 5.46
CA GLU A 192 -8.15 -10.57 6.75
C GLU A 192 -6.65 -10.81 6.68
N GLY A 193 -5.86 -9.83 7.19
CA GLY A 193 -4.40 -9.96 7.20
C GLY A 193 -3.67 -8.64 7.36
N SER A 194 -4.27 -7.55 6.94
CA SER A 194 -3.64 -6.24 6.99
C SER A 194 -3.59 -5.66 8.39
N VAL A 195 -2.46 -5.06 8.76
CA VAL A 195 -2.28 -4.34 10.02
C VAL A 195 -2.72 -2.88 9.90
N ALA A 196 -2.71 -2.32 8.69
CA ALA A 196 -3.17 -0.95 8.43
C ALA A 196 -4.32 -0.93 7.42
N ALA A 197 -5.29 -0.04 7.63
CA ALA A 197 -6.38 0.14 6.69
C ALA A 197 -5.89 0.80 5.39
N PRO A 198 -6.46 0.45 4.22
CA PRO A 198 -6.36 1.26 3.02
C PRO A 198 -7.19 2.54 3.21
N THR A 199 -6.57 3.56 3.82
CA THR A 199 -7.26 4.72 4.42
C THR A 199 -8.00 5.58 3.41
N ALA A 200 -7.59 5.62 2.15
CA ALA A 200 -8.27 6.36 1.09
C ALA A 200 -9.74 5.90 0.87
N SER A 201 -10.05 4.66 1.21
CA SER A 201 -11.39 4.09 1.08
C SER A 201 -12.26 4.24 2.33
N LEU A 202 -11.76 4.84 3.42
CA LEU A 202 -12.53 5.03 4.65
C LEU A 202 -13.68 6.03 4.50
N HIS A 203 -13.62 6.92 3.52
CA HIS A 203 -14.67 7.89 3.22
C HIS A 203 -15.88 7.29 2.50
N TRP A 204 -15.74 6.07 1.95
CA TRP A 204 -16.76 5.48 1.10
C TRP A 204 -17.88 4.88 1.94
N THR A 205 -19.12 5.16 1.49
CA THR A 205 -20.34 4.59 2.03
C THR A 205 -20.98 3.66 0.99
N PRO A 206 -21.88 2.74 1.40
CA PRO A 206 -22.64 1.93 0.44
C PRO A 206 -23.38 2.78 -0.59
N GLU A 207 -23.99 3.90 -0.17
CA GLU A 207 -24.72 4.83 -1.00
C GLU A 207 -23.83 5.51 -2.04
N LEU A 208 -22.62 5.94 -1.62
CA LEU A 208 -21.64 6.52 -2.53
C LEU A 208 -21.16 5.46 -3.54
N MET A 209 -20.97 4.21 -3.10
CA MET A 209 -20.64 3.10 -4.00
C MET A 209 -21.70 2.81 -5.03
N ASP A 210 -22.98 2.95 -4.70
CA ASP A 210 -24.07 2.79 -5.67
C ASP A 210 -24.07 3.90 -6.73
N ARG A 211 -23.66 5.11 -6.38
CA ARG A 211 -23.43 6.19 -7.36
C ARG A 211 -22.21 5.88 -8.22
N TRP A 212 -21.14 5.41 -7.60
CA TRP A 212 -19.89 5.07 -8.27
C TRP A 212 -20.04 3.97 -9.33
N ARG A 213 -20.80 2.90 -9.01
CA ARG A 213 -21.13 1.81 -9.95
C ARG A 213 -21.90 2.27 -11.20
N LYS A 214 -22.55 3.43 -11.14
CA LYS A 214 -23.29 3.98 -12.28
C LYS A 214 -22.38 4.76 -13.25
N VAL A 215 -21.25 5.24 -12.79
CA VAL A 215 -20.33 6.10 -13.55
C VAL A 215 -19.00 5.42 -13.88
N CYS A 216 -18.56 4.49 -13.06
CA CYS A 216 -17.36 3.71 -13.31
C CYS A 216 -17.66 2.56 -14.26
N ALA A 217 -16.86 2.40 -15.31
CA ALA A 217 -17.06 1.34 -16.30
C ALA A 217 -16.82 -0.04 -15.72
N ASP A 218 -15.86 -0.17 -14.79
CA ASP A 218 -15.50 -1.41 -14.14
C ASP A 218 -14.89 -1.13 -12.74
N THR A 219 -15.03 -2.09 -11.83
CA THR A 219 -14.38 -2.04 -10.51
C THR A 219 -13.69 -3.36 -10.24
N GLN A 220 -12.38 -3.31 -10.01
CA GLN A 220 -11.53 -4.44 -9.69
C GLN A 220 -10.95 -4.30 -8.29
N ALA A 221 -10.62 -5.44 -7.67
CA ALA A 221 -10.03 -5.47 -6.34
C ALA A 221 -8.68 -6.19 -6.38
N VAL A 222 -7.73 -5.64 -5.63
CA VAL A 222 -6.42 -6.24 -5.37
C VAL A 222 -6.23 -6.33 -3.87
N THR A 223 -5.37 -7.23 -3.40
CA THR A 223 -4.99 -7.31 -1.99
C THR A 223 -3.53 -6.92 -1.85
N LEU A 224 -3.26 -5.96 -0.99
CA LEU A 224 -1.93 -5.66 -0.47
C LEU A 224 -2.07 -5.58 1.05
N ASP A 225 -1.46 -6.55 1.73
CA ASP A 225 -1.46 -6.60 3.18
C ASP A 225 -0.39 -5.65 3.74
N VAL A 226 -0.89 -4.53 4.26
CA VAL A 226 -0.04 -3.45 4.75
C VAL A 226 0.52 -3.81 6.11
N GLY A 227 1.85 -3.91 6.20
CA GLY A 227 2.56 -4.15 7.45
C GLY A 227 2.67 -2.90 8.34
N ALA A 228 3.02 -3.10 9.61
CA ALA A 228 3.20 -2.01 10.59
C ALA A 228 4.35 -1.03 10.25
N GLY A 229 5.20 -1.37 9.30
CA GLY A 229 6.30 -0.51 8.83
C GLY A 229 5.82 0.77 8.14
N THR A 230 4.65 0.72 7.49
CA THR A 230 4.07 1.86 6.75
C THR A 230 3.76 3.09 7.63
N PHE A 231 3.64 2.91 8.94
CA PHE A 231 3.44 4.02 9.88
C PHE A 231 4.74 4.70 10.34
N GLN A 232 5.90 4.21 9.91
CA GLN A 232 7.18 4.79 10.33
C GLN A 232 7.61 5.85 9.31
N PRO A 233 8.00 7.04 9.77
CA PRO A 233 8.63 8.01 8.88
C PRO A 233 9.96 7.46 8.35
N VAL A 234 10.39 7.96 7.21
CA VAL A 234 11.72 7.67 6.68
C VAL A 234 12.76 8.24 7.66
N SER A 235 13.63 7.38 8.17
CA SER A 235 14.68 7.79 9.13
C SER A 235 16.01 8.08 8.46
N ALA A 236 16.15 7.80 7.17
CA ALA A 236 17.34 8.04 6.38
C ALA A 236 17.34 9.46 5.80
N ASP A 237 18.52 10.07 5.64
CA ASP A 237 18.66 11.39 5.02
C ASP A 237 18.43 11.33 3.50
N ALA A 238 18.93 10.29 2.86
CA ALA A 238 18.71 10.02 1.44
C ALA A 238 17.72 8.86 1.24
N VAL A 239 16.89 8.97 0.21
CA VAL A 239 15.90 7.92 -0.14
C VAL A 239 16.59 6.60 -0.47
N GLY A 240 17.82 6.64 -1.02
CA GLY A 240 18.63 5.45 -1.32
C GLY A 240 19.00 4.62 -0.10
N ASP A 241 19.10 5.23 1.07
CA ASP A 241 19.45 4.57 2.33
C ASP A 241 18.20 4.04 3.08
N HIS A 242 17.01 4.31 2.57
CA HIS A 242 15.76 3.79 3.13
C HIS A 242 15.45 2.40 2.59
N HIS A 243 15.21 1.46 3.48
CA HIS A 243 14.78 0.11 3.13
C HIS A 243 13.25 -0.02 3.27
N MET A 244 12.58 -0.23 2.14
CA MET A 244 11.16 -0.54 2.13
C MET A 244 10.88 -1.92 2.72
N HIS A 245 9.87 -2.01 3.57
CA HIS A 245 9.34 -3.31 3.98
C HIS A 245 8.64 -3.99 2.80
N ALA A 246 8.94 -5.27 2.60
CA ALA A 246 8.25 -6.06 1.60
C ALA A 246 6.85 -6.42 2.10
N GLU A 247 5.84 -6.19 1.28
CA GLU A 247 4.44 -6.48 1.55
C GLU A 247 3.91 -7.51 0.58
N GLU A 248 2.98 -8.35 1.03
CA GLU A 248 2.37 -9.40 0.20
C GLU A 248 1.29 -8.79 -0.69
N VAL A 249 1.38 -9.11 -1.98
CA VAL A 249 0.42 -8.74 -3.02
C VAL A 249 -0.30 -10.00 -3.47
N VAL A 250 -1.63 -9.94 -3.54
CA VAL A 250 -2.45 -10.99 -4.14
C VAL A 250 -3.36 -10.38 -5.19
N VAL A 251 -3.30 -10.92 -6.42
CA VAL A 251 -4.06 -10.41 -7.58
C VAL A 251 -4.67 -11.59 -8.33
N SER A 252 -5.96 -11.51 -8.66
CA SER A 252 -6.60 -12.51 -9.50
C SER A 252 -6.21 -12.35 -10.98
N GLN A 253 -6.17 -13.44 -11.72
CA GLN A 253 -5.97 -13.45 -13.18
C GLN A 253 -6.95 -12.49 -13.87
N ARG A 254 -8.20 -12.42 -13.40
CA ARG A 254 -9.24 -11.53 -13.93
C ARG A 254 -8.82 -10.04 -13.91
N VAL A 255 -8.11 -9.59 -12.87
CA VAL A 255 -7.59 -8.21 -12.80
C VAL A 255 -6.56 -7.99 -13.90
N ILE A 256 -5.66 -8.96 -14.09
CA ILE A 256 -4.60 -8.90 -15.11
C ILE A 256 -5.22 -8.88 -16.52
N GLU A 257 -6.22 -9.73 -16.78
CA GLU A 257 -7.00 -9.72 -18.02
C GLU A 257 -7.68 -8.38 -18.27
N ALA A 258 -8.27 -7.81 -17.21
CA ALA A 258 -8.95 -6.53 -17.32
C ALA A 258 -7.97 -5.40 -17.70
N LEU A 259 -6.74 -5.39 -17.18
CA LEU A 259 -5.73 -4.38 -17.53
C LEU A 259 -5.27 -4.44 -19.00
N ALA A 260 -5.53 -5.54 -19.69
CA ALA A 260 -5.15 -5.72 -21.09
C ALA A 260 -6.06 -4.97 -22.10
N ASP A 261 -7.22 -4.47 -21.69
CA ASP A 261 -8.17 -3.80 -22.59
C ASP A 261 -7.88 -2.30 -22.84
N GLY A 262 -6.87 -1.74 -22.15
CA GLY A 262 -6.44 -0.37 -22.34
C GLY A 262 -7.26 0.69 -21.60
N MET A 263 -8.28 0.31 -20.84
CA MET A 263 -9.08 1.26 -20.06
C MET A 263 -8.22 1.99 -19.03
N PRO A 264 -8.33 3.33 -18.92
CA PRO A 264 -7.56 4.09 -17.92
C PRO A 264 -7.92 3.67 -16.51
N VAL A 265 -6.91 3.62 -15.64
CA VAL A 265 -7.02 3.10 -14.28
C VAL A 265 -6.99 4.25 -13.27
N LEU A 266 -8.02 4.29 -12.42
CA LEU A 266 -8.10 5.09 -11.22
C LEU A 266 -7.79 4.20 -10.01
N ALA A 267 -6.67 4.43 -9.35
CA ALA A 267 -6.32 3.72 -8.13
C ALA A 267 -6.97 4.39 -6.91
N MET A 268 -7.57 3.60 -6.03
CA MET A 268 -8.05 4.06 -4.73
C MET A 268 -7.03 3.72 -3.65
N GLY A 269 -6.25 4.71 -3.26
CA GLY A 269 -5.18 4.63 -2.28
C GLY A 269 -3.81 4.33 -2.89
N THR A 270 -2.79 4.78 -2.18
CA THR A 270 -1.39 4.53 -2.54
C THR A 270 -1.04 3.04 -2.53
N THR A 271 -1.76 2.23 -1.74
CA THR A 271 -1.63 0.77 -1.71
C THR A 271 -2.08 0.14 -3.02
N ALA A 272 -3.25 0.52 -3.55
CA ALA A 272 -3.73 0.04 -4.85
C ALA A 272 -2.80 0.52 -5.97
N ALA A 273 -2.34 1.78 -5.94
CA ALA A 273 -1.40 2.31 -6.91
C ALA A 273 -0.08 1.52 -6.91
N ARG A 274 0.50 1.29 -5.71
CA ARG A 274 1.75 0.52 -5.60
C ARG A 274 1.58 -0.93 -6.05
N THR A 275 0.45 -1.56 -5.77
CA THR A 275 0.14 -2.91 -6.25
C THR A 275 0.12 -2.97 -7.78
N LEU A 276 -0.59 -2.03 -8.42
CA LEU A 276 -0.71 -1.99 -9.88
C LEU A 276 0.63 -1.75 -10.56
N GLU A 277 1.41 -0.80 -10.06
CA GLU A 277 2.75 -0.53 -10.58
C GLU A 277 3.70 -1.72 -10.32
N SER A 278 3.60 -2.36 -9.15
CA SER A 278 4.37 -3.59 -8.87
C SER A 278 3.98 -4.74 -9.80
N LEU A 279 2.70 -4.86 -10.15
CA LEU A 279 2.21 -5.89 -11.06
C LEU A 279 2.78 -5.71 -12.48
N TYR A 280 2.95 -4.46 -12.93
CA TYR A 280 3.63 -4.17 -14.19
C TYR A 280 5.08 -4.66 -14.17
N TRP A 281 5.86 -4.31 -13.14
CA TRP A 281 7.25 -4.73 -13.02
C TRP A 281 7.40 -6.24 -12.81
N TRP A 282 6.48 -6.85 -12.10
CA TRP A 282 6.39 -8.31 -11.94
C TRP A 282 6.16 -9.00 -13.28
N ALA A 283 5.20 -8.52 -14.10
CA ALA A 283 4.90 -9.09 -15.39
C ALA A 283 6.06 -8.92 -16.40
N LEU A 284 6.71 -7.75 -16.37
CA LEU A 284 7.86 -7.44 -17.22
C LEU A 284 9.05 -8.35 -16.87
N ASP A 285 9.38 -8.50 -15.59
CA ASP A 285 10.44 -9.41 -15.14
C ASP A 285 10.13 -10.87 -15.55
N TRP A 286 8.89 -11.31 -15.38
CA TRP A 286 8.48 -12.64 -15.83
C TRP A 286 8.66 -12.83 -17.34
N GLN A 287 8.24 -11.87 -18.14
CA GLN A 287 8.39 -11.92 -19.60
C GLN A 287 9.86 -11.99 -20.03
N LEU A 288 10.72 -11.22 -19.37
CA LEU A 288 12.16 -11.15 -19.69
C LEU A 288 12.95 -12.37 -19.20
N SER A 289 12.68 -12.81 -17.96
CA SER A 289 13.43 -13.92 -17.33
C SER A 289 12.89 -15.30 -17.71
N GLY A 290 11.65 -15.39 -18.20
CA GLY A 290 10.95 -16.65 -18.42
C GLY A 290 10.52 -17.38 -17.14
N THR A 291 10.73 -16.77 -15.97
CA THR A 291 10.41 -17.36 -14.66
C THR A 291 9.51 -16.43 -13.89
N MET A 292 8.39 -16.93 -13.37
CA MET A 292 7.44 -16.13 -12.58
C MET A 292 8.12 -15.61 -11.29
N PRO A 293 8.26 -14.29 -11.13
CA PRO A 293 8.94 -13.71 -9.96
C PRO A 293 8.12 -13.89 -8.68
N ARG A 294 8.81 -14.04 -7.57
CA ARG A 294 8.20 -14.05 -6.22
C ARG A 294 8.38 -12.73 -5.47
N PHE A 295 9.14 -11.82 -6.04
CA PHE A 295 9.50 -10.57 -5.40
C PHE A 295 9.74 -9.47 -6.43
N VAL A 296 9.23 -8.28 -6.17
CA VAL A 296 9.55 -7.05 -6.90
C VAL A 296 10.45 -6.20 -6.02
N ASP A 297 11.67 -5.95 -6.50
CA ASP A 297 12.67 -5.19 -5.78
C ASP A 297 12.30 -3.71 -5.63
N GLN A 298 12.80 -3.07 -4.56
CA GLN A 298 12.57 -1.66 -4.27
C GLN A 298 12.94 -0.76 -5.45
N TRP A 299 14.02 -1.10 -6.15
CA TRP A 299 14.64 -0.29 -7.21
C TRP A 299 14.39 -0.84 -8.62
N ALA A 300 13.52 -1.82 -8.77
CA ALA A 300 13.21 -2.42 -10.07
C ALA A 300 13.00 -1.41 -11.20
N PRO A 301 12.24 -0.29 -11.01
CA PRO A 301 12.01 0.70 -12.06
C PRO A 301 13.24 1.54 -12.44
N TYR A 302 14.26 1.55 -11.59
CA TYR A 302 15.38 2.45 -11.69
C TYR A 302 16.69 1.74 -12.06
N SER A 303 16.63 0.42 -12.31
CA SER A 303 17.80 -0.40 -12.64
C SER A 303 18.40 -0.05 -14.01
N GLU A 304 17.63 0.49 -14.95
CA GLU A 304 18.12 0.95 -16.25
C GLU A 304 19.06 2.16 -16.16
N LEU A 305 19.00 2.94 -15.07
CA LEU A 305 19.95 4.02 -14.80
C LEU A 305 21.36 3.51 -14.46
N LEU A 306 21.51 2.18 -14.23
CA LEU A 306 22.79 1.53 -13.94
C LEU A 306 23.61 1.14 -15.19
N ILE A 307 23.10 1.30 -16.38
CA ILE A 307 23.80 0.96 -17.65
C ILE A 307 24.92 1.97 -17.95
N ASP A 308 24.98 3.10 -17.26
CA ASP A 308 26.00 4.12 -17.43
C ASP A 308 27.17 3.97 -16.41
N GLY A 309 27.80 2.82 -16.38
CA GLY A 309 29.21 2.67 -16.02
C GLY A 309 29.60 2.59 -14.54
N SER A 310 28.67 2.44 -13.58
CA SER A 310 29.03 2.22 -12.16
C SER A 310 28.21 1.10 -11.51
N THR A 311 28.60 -0.13 -11.79
CA THR A 311 28.04 -1.34 -11.15
C THR A 311 28.64 -1.54 -9.75
N PRO A 312 27.81 -1.58 -8.67
CA PRO A 312 28.22 -2.27 -7.45
C PRO A 312 28.23 -3.78 -7.71
N GLN A 313 29.29 -4.45 -7.29
CA GLN A 313 29.45 -5.90 -7.36
C GLN A 313 28.24 -6.59 -6.72
N GLY A 314 27.41 -7.26 -7.52
CA GLY A 314 26.24 -8.03 -7.05
C GLY A 314 25.05 -8.07 -8.02
N VAL A 315 25.03 -7.25 -9.07
CA VAL A 315 23.91 -7.16 -10.03
C VAL A 315 24.18 -7.93 -11.33
N GLU A 316 25.35 -8.58 -11.47
CA GLU A 316 25.71 -9.36 -12.67
C GLU A 316 24.78 -10.53 -13.02
N LEU A 317 23.81 -10.88 -12.17
CA LEU A 317 22.94 -12.05 -12.36
C LEU A 317 21.63 -11.75 -13.11
N LEU A 318 21.23 -10.49 -13.26
CA LEU A 318 19.98 -10.13 -13.94
C LEU A 318 20.15 -9.72 -15.42
N VAL A 319 21.38 -9.37 -15.86
CA VAL A 319 21.63 -8.86 -17.21
C VAL A 319 22.14 -9.95 -18.17
N ALA A 320 22.58 -11.10 -17.68
CA ALA A 320 23.18 -12.16 -18.51
C ALA A 320 22.19 -12.92 -19.41
N GLY A 321 20.89 -12.62 -19.40
CA GLY A 321 19.84 -13.28 -20.20
C GLY A 321 19.06 -12.40 -21.18
N SER A 322 19.22 -11.07 -21.16
CA SER A 322 18.47 -10.19 -22.04
C SER A 322 19.19 -10.01 -23.38
N SER A 323 18.53 -10.44 -24.47
CA SER A 323 18.97 -10.12 -25.83
C SER A 323 18.91 -8.59 -26.05
N ALA A 324 19.88 -8.03 -26.77
CA ALA A 324 19.96 -6.60 -27.11
C ALA A 324 18.66 -6.02 -27.73
N GLN A 325 17.72 -6.86 -28.17
CA GLN A 325 16.42 -6.47 -28.69
C GLN A 325 15.43 -6.00 -27.63
N ALA A 326 15.49 -6.51 -26.37
CA ALA A 326 14.61 -6.06 -25.30
C ALA A 326 14.98 -4.68 -24.77
N ALA A 327 16.27 -4.36 -24.74
CA ALA A 327 16.79 -3.03 -24.39
C ALA A 327 16.41 -1.96 -25.43
N GLU A 328 16.33 -2.31 -26.73
CA GLU A 328 15.90 -1.40 -27.78
C GLU A 328 14.40 -1.05 -27.70
N LEU A 329 13.55 -1.96 -27.22
CA LEU A 329 12.12 -1.70 -27.06
C LEU A 329 11.82 -0.75 -25.87
N ALA A 330 12.58 -0.86 -24.79
CA ALA A 330 12.43 0.03 -23.63
C ALA A 330 13.01 1.45 -23.87
N VAL A 331 14.08 1.57 -24.69
CA VAL A 331 14.73 2.86 -24.99
C VAL A 331 13.93 3.71 -25.99
N ASN A 332 13.13 3.11 -26.87
CA ASN A 332 12.37 3.86 -27.87
C ASN A 332 11.10 4.53 -27.31
N GLY A 333 10.67 4.20 -26.08
CA GLY A 333 9.55 4.87 -25.39
C GLY A 333 9.92 6.19 -24.66
N SER A 334 11.21 6.52 -24.52
CA SER A 334 11.65 7.64 -23.68
C SER A 334 12.31 8.82 -24.40
N SER A 335 12.35 8.84 -25.73
CA SER A 335 13.01 9.92 -26.48
C SER A 335 12.08 10.60 -27.47
N GLU A 336 11.09 11.34 -26.97
CA GLU A 336 10.62 12.57 -27.61
C GLU A 336 9.91 13.45 -26.56
N GLN A 337 10.66 14.42 -26.02
CA GLN A 337 10.06 15.63 -25.46
C GLN A 337 9.47 16.42 -26.65
N GLY A 338 8.29 16.00 -27.07
CA GLY A 338 7.46 16.68 -28.05
C GLY A 338 6.07 16.81 -27.47
N GLN A 339 5.60 18.06 -27.37
CA GLN A 339 4.26 18.54 -27.08
C GLN A 339 3.22 17.42 -26.96
N ALA A 340 2.76 17.14 -25.72
CA ALA A 340 1.65 16.26 -25.47
C ALA A 340 0.45 16.73 -26.31
N ALA A 341 0.16 16.00 -27.36
CA ALA A 341 -1.19 15.96 -27.91
C ALA A 341 -2.13 15.68 -26.74
N ALA A 342 -3.31 16.30 -26.71
CA ALA A 342 -4.34 16.07 -25.72
C ALA A 342 -4.60 14.55 -25.63
N GLY A 343 -3.82 13.85 -24.79
CA GLY A 343 -3.65 12.41 -24.82
C GLY A 343 -4.86 11.72 -24.22
N SER A 344 -5.26 10.66 -24.83
CA SER A 344 -6.13 9.66 -24.27
C SER A 344 -5.50 9.16 -22.94
N ASP A 345 -6.27 9.09 -21.85
CA ASP A 345 -5.81 8.54 -20.57
C ASP A 345 -5.66 7.00 -20.63
N SER A 346 -5.87 6.39 -21.82
CA SER A 346 -5.73 4.95 -22.05
C SER A 346 -4.35 4.44 -21.66
N LEU A 347 -4.29 3.17 -21.27
CA LEU A 347 -3.00 2.51 -21.06
C LEU A 347 -2.25 2.41 -22.38
N ASP A 348 -0.93 2.42 -22.25
CA ASP A 348 -0.04 2.22 -23.39
C ASP A 348 -0.30 0.83 -24.04
N PRO A 349 -0.35 0.71 -25.37
CA PRO A 349 -0.51 -0.57 -26.05
C PRO A 349 0.51 -1.65 -25.65
N GLU A 350 1.75 -1.24 -25.33
CA GLU A 350 2.79 -2.19 -24.86
C GLU A 350 2.46 -2.72 -23.47
N VAL A 351 1.95 -1.87 -22.57
CA VAL A 351 1.46 -2.28 -21.25
C VAL A 351 0.28 -3.24 -21.37
N CYS A 352 -0.66 -2.95 -22.29
CA CYS A 352 -1.80 -3.84 -22.57
C CYS A 352 -1.34 -5.20 -23.09
N ALA A 353 -0.38 -5.20 -24.01
CA ALA A 353 0.18 -6.44 -24.58
C ALA A 353 0.91 -7.28 -23.52
N LEU A 354 1.64 -6.64 -22.60
CA LEU A 354 2.30 -7.28 -21.47
C LEU A 354 1.29 -7.99 -20.56
N PHE A 355 0.20 -7.31 -20.17
CA PHE A 355 -0.83 -7.90 -19.32
C PHE A 355 -1.62 -9.02 -20.06
N ALA A 356 -1.89 -8.86 -21.36
CA ALA A 356 -2.51 -9.91 -22.16
C ALA A 356 -1.63 -11.17 -22.19
N TRP A 357 -0.32 -11.00 -22.35
CA TRP A 357 0.64 -12.09 -22.31
C TRP A 357 0.67 -12.75 -20.92
N ALA A 358 0.78 -11.97 -19.85
CA ALA A 358 0.82 -12.51 -18.49
C ALA A 358 -0.44 -13.29 -18.13
N ALA A 359 -1.62 -12.80 -18.53
CA ALA A 359 -2.89 -13.50 -18.33
C ALA A 359 -2.94 -14.86 -19.08
N GLN A 360 -2.42 -14.89 -20.31
CA GLN A 360 -2.33 -16.14 -21.10
C GLN A 360 -1.36 -17.14 -20.46
N GLU A 361 -0.21 -16.67 -19.95
CA GLU A 361 0.74 -17.55 -19.26
C GLU A 361 0.14 -18.13 -17.98
N LEU A 362 -0.57 -17.31 -17.17
CA LEU A 362 -1.28 -17.81 -15.98
C LEU A 362 -2.30 -18.88 -16.34
N ALA A 363 -3.11 -18.66 -17.39
CA ALA A 363 -4.08 -19.65 -17.87
C ALA A 363 -3.40 -20.97 -18.29
N LYS A 364 -2.24 -20.92 -18.98
CA LYS A 364 -1.46 -22.12 -19.35
C LYS A 364 -0.97 -22.90 -18.12
N HIS A 365 -0.65 -22.20 -17.04
CA HIS A 365 -0.21 -22.80 -15.77
C HIS A 365 -1.37 -23.17 -14.83
N GLY A 366 -2.63 -22.90 -15.20
CA GLY A 366 -3.82 -23.18 -14.40
C GLY A 366 -3.85 -22.37 -13.10
N GLN A 367 -3.35 -21.13 -13.14
CA GLN A 367 -3.27 -20.24 -11.98
C GLN A 367 -4.29 -19.11 -12.11
N ASP A 368 -5.32 -19.13 -11.26
CA ASP A 368 -6.35 -18.10 -11.22
C ASP A 368 -5.96 -16.89 -10.36
N VAL A 369 -4.92 -17.03 -9.54
CA VAL A 369 -4.43 -16.02 -8.60
C VAL A 369 -2.91 -16.04 -8.59
N VAL A 370 -2.28 -14.87 -8.52
CA VAL A 370 -0.85 -14.71 -8.28
C VAL A 370 -0.61 -14.11 -6.91
N SER A 371 0.42 -14.58 -6.21
CA SER A 371 0.93 -13.98 -4.99
C SER A 371 2.43 -13.74 -5.15
N PHE A 372 2.86 -12.54 -4.81
CA PHE A 372 4.27 -12.14 -4.77
C PHE A 372 4.47 -11.06 -3.70
N ARG A 373 5.71 -10.79 -3.33
CA ARG A 373 6.02 -9.69 -2.41
C ARG A 373 6.58 -8.50 -3.16
N THR A 374 6.27 -7.30 -2.70
CA THR A 374 6.81 -6.06 -3.28
C THR A 374 7.45 -5.17 -2.22
N ALA A 375 8.63 -4.66 -2.53
CA ALA A 375 9.26 -3.56 -1.82
C ALA A 375 9.31 -2.28 -2.67
N LEU A 376 8.59 -2.24 -3.79
CA LEU A 376 8.63 -1.15 -4.77
C LEU A 376 8.50 0.23 -4.09
N ILE A 377 9.44 1.12 -4.37
CA ILE A 377 9.35 2.54 -4.05
C ILE A 377 8.97 3.34 -5.30
N ILE A 378 7.99 4.22 -5.15
CA ILE A 378 7.61 5.17 -6.20
C ILE A 378 8.04 6.56 -5.71
N ALA A 379 8.97 7.19 -6.43
CA ALA A 379 9.58 8.46 -6.05
C ALA A 379 9.73 9.35 -7.30
N PRO A 380 9.94 10.65 -7.15
CA PRO A 380 10.14 11.57 -8.28
C PRO A 380 11.17 11.06 -9.28
N GLY A 381 10.81 11.11 -10.56
CA GLY A 381 11.52 10.45 -11.65
C GLY A 381 10.86 9.16 -12.12
N TYR A 382 9.91 8.58 -11.35
CA TYR A 382 9.08 7.47 -11.78
C TYR A 382 7.99 7.93 -12.74
N SER A 383 7.79 7.18 -13.82
CA SER A 383 6.65 7.36 -14.74
C SER A 383 5.64 6.25 -14.50
N PHE A 384 4.41 6.63 -14.13
CA PHE A 384 3.33 5.66 -13.89
C PHE A 384 2.97 4.91 -15.18
N GLN A 385 3.04 3.59 -15.13
CA GLN A 385 2.75 2.71 -16.25
C GLN A 385 1.26 2.39 -16.35
N VAL A 386 0.64 2.10 -15.21
CA VAL A 386 -0.74 1.61 -15.12
C VAL A 386 -1.68 2.70 -14.58
N VAL A 387 -1.29 3.40 -13.52
CA VAL A 387 -2.16 4.34 -12.82
C VAL A 387 -2.21 5.68 -13.56
N LYS A 388 -3.41 6.10 -13.97
CA LYS A 388 -3.65 7.39 -14.67
C LYS A 388 -4.33 8.42 -13.78
N ALA A 389 -4.97 7.96 -12.70
CA ALA A 389 -5.57 8.82 -11.68
C ALA A 389 -5.50 8.14 -10.31
N LEU A 390 -5.52 8.93 -9.25
CA LEU A 390 -5.35 8.46 -7.87
C LEU A 390 -6.30 9.19 -6.92
N ILE A 391 -7.07 8.42 -6.14
CA ILE A 391 -7.76 8.91 -4.93
C ILE A 391 -6.90 8.54 -3.74
N THR A 392 -6.60 9.50 -2.85
CA THR A 392 -5.78 9.23 -1.66
C THR A 392 -6.03 10.27 -0.56
N ASN A 393 -5.49 10.03 0.65
CA ASN A 393 -5.45 11.02 1.72
C ASN A 393 -4.25 11.97 1.55
N PHE A 394 -4.18 13.02 2.39
CA PHE A 394 -2.94 13.75 2.61
C PHE A 394 -1.97 12.91 3.45
N HIS A 395 -0.69 12.95 3.12
CA HIS A 395 0.34 12.11 3.72
C HIS A 395 1.28 12.90 4.62
N GLN A 396 1.95 12.22 5.55
CA GLN A 396 2.93 12.83 6.44
C GLN A 396 4.10 13.46 5.66
N PRO A 397 4.67 14.55 6.18
CA PRO A 397 5.95 15.06 5.68
C PRO A 397 7.02 13.97 5.79
N GLN A 398 8.02 14.04 4.93
CA GLN A 398 9.17 13.13 4.89
C GLN A 398 8.78 11.63 4.82
N SER A 399 7.70 11.31 4.09
CA SER A 399 7.22 9.94 3.93
C SER A 399 7.37 9.43 2.49
N THR A 400 7.53 8.12 2.34
CA THR A 400 7.52 7.47 1.01
C THR A 400 6.20 7.67 0.26
N LEU A 401 5.10 7.86 0.99
CA LEU A 401 3.79 8.14 0.39
C LEU A 401 3.74 9.55 -0.24
N LEU A 402 4.38 10.54 0.39
CA LEU A 402 4.51 11.88 -0.21
C LEU A 402 5.43 11.85 -1.44
N LEU A 403 6.47 11.01 -1.45
CA LEU A 403 7.29 10.81 -2.64
C LEU A 403 6.48 10.24 -3.81
N LEU A 404 5.57 9.29 -3.57
CA LEU A 404 4.66 8.75 -4.58
C LEU A 404 3.76 9.84 -5.17
N ILE A 405 3.20 10.69 -4.31
CA ILE A 405 2.39 11.83 -4.78
C ILE A 405 3.23 12.78 -5.63
N ALA A 406 4.42 13.11 -5.17
CA ALA A 406 5.34 13.99 -5.89
C ALA A 406 5.83 13.37 -7.22
N ALA A 407 5.89 12.05 -7.34
CA ALA A 407 6.20 11.38 -8.60
C ALA A 407 5.13 11.65 -9.67
N GLY A 408 3.84 11.66 -9.29
CA GLY A 408 2.73 11.92 -10.20
C GLY A 408 2.50 13.42 -10.49
N LEU A 409 2.73 14.28 -9.50
CA LEU A 409 2.38 15.70 -9.56
C LEU A 409 3.57 16.63 -9.86
N GLY A 410 4.79 16.10 -9.83
CA GLY A 410 5.99 16.95 -9.91
C GLY A 410 6.03 17.94 -8.75
N SER A 411 6.39 19.20 -9.02
CA SER A 411 6.46 20.26 -8.01
C SER A 411 5.09 20.76 -7.51
N ALA A 412 4.01 20.46 -8.22
CA ALA A 412 2.66 20.93 -7.86
C ALA A 412 2.17 20.39 -6.50
N TRP A 413 2.72 19.28 -6.02
CA TRP A 413 2.35 18.75 -4.70
C TRP A 413 2.50 19.78 -3.58
N ARG A 414 3.51 20.68 -3.66
CA ARG A 414 3.74 21.72 -2.64
C ARG A 414 2.59 22.71 -2.57
N GLU A 415 2.22 23.26 -3.73
CA GLU A 415 1.11 24.20 -3.86
C GLU A 415 -0.20 23.59 -3.36
N LEU A 416 -0.45 22.29 -3.68
CA LEU A 416 -1.66 21.59 -3.25
C LEU A 416 -1.71 21.38 -1.73
N TYR A 417 -0.59 21.06 -1.10
CA TYR A 417 -0.52 20.87 0.35
C TYR A 417 -0.59 22.21 1.09
N GLU A 418 0.03 23.26 0.56
CA GLU A 418 -0.10 24.63 1.08
C GLU A 418 -1.56 25.12 1.00
N HIS A 419 -2.22 24.91 -0.15
CA HIS A 419 -3.64 25.22 -0.33
C HIS A 419 -4.51 24.47 0.67
N ALA A 420 -4.27 23.15 0.85
CA ALA A 420 -5.03 22.33 1.78
C ALA A 420 -4.91 22.82 3.22
N LEU A 421 -3.70 23.18 3.67
CA LEU A 421 -3.47 23.75 4.98
C LEU A 421 -4.18 25.10 5.17
N ALA A 422 -4.16 25.96 4.15
CA ALA A 422 -4.82 27.26 4.16
C ALA A 422 -6.35 27.17 4.08
N SER A 423 -6.88 26.08 3.50
CA SER A 423 -8.32 25.85 3.30
C SER A 423 -8.94 24.89 4.30
N ASP A 424 -8.31 24.73 5.47
CA ASP A 424 -8.82 23.92 6.59
C ASP A 424 -9.11 22.46 6.26
N TYR A 425 -8.30 21.84 5.39
CA TYR A 425 -8.32 20.40 5.19
C TYR A 425 -7.73 19.68 6.41
N ARG A 426 -8.27 18.49 6.67
CA ARG A 426 -7.76 17.57 7.69
C ARG A 426 -6.87 16.52 7.03
N PHE A 427 -5.86 16.09 7.73
CA PHE A 427 -4.78 15.26 7.20
C PHE A 427 -4.79 13.84 7.76
N LEU A 428 -4.11 12.95 7.06
CA LEU A 428 -3.83 11.55 7.37
C LEU A 428 -5.08 10.65 7.32
N SER A 429 -5.08 9.53 8.07
CA SER A 429 -6.01 8.40 7.89
C SER A 429 -7.50 8.76 7.92
N TYR A 430 -7.93 9.56 8.87
CA TYR A 430 -9.32 10.03 8.98
C TYR A 430 -9.52 11.44 8.41
N GLY A 431 -8.49 11.98 7.80
CA GLY A 431 -8.50 13.30 7.17
C GLY A 431 -9.31 13.33 5.87
N ASP A 432 -9.17 14.41 5.15
CA ASP A 432 -9.85 14.63 3.88
C ASP A 432 -9.13 13.91 2.72
N ALA A 433 -9.74 13.92 1.54
CA ALA A 433 -9.26 13.17 0.40
C ALA A 433 -8.73 14.08 -0.72
N ASN A 434 -7.94 13.48 -1.60
CA ASN A 434 -7.48 14.06 -2.85
C ASN A 434 -7.91 13.18 -4.02
N LEU A 435 -8.17 13.80 -5.16
CA LEU A 435 -8.38 13.14 -6.44
C LEU A 435 -7.46 13.79 -7.47
N TYR A 436 -6.46 13.04 -7.91
CA TYR A 436 -5.46 13.49 -8.87
C TYR A 436 -5.67 12.80 -10.22
N ARG A 437 -5.64 13.57 -11.30
CA ARG A 437 -5.54 13.09 -12.69
C ARG A 437 -4.19 13.53 -13.23
N PHE A 438 -3.31 12.57 -13.49
CA PHE A 438 -1.93 12.79 -13.90
C PHE A 438 -1.78 13.31 -15.35
#